data_45dd31a269ed78d74ebb27a25021ff6a
#
_entry.id   45dd31a269ed78d74ebb27a25021ff6a
#
_cell.length_a   1.000
_cell.length_b   1.000
_cell.length_c   1.000
_cell.angle_alpha   90.00
_cell.angle_beta   90.00
_cell.angle_gamma   90.00
#
_symmetry.space_group_name_H-M   'P 1'
#
loop_
_entity.id
_entity.type
_entity.pdbx_description
1 polymer ?
#
loop_
_entity_poly.entity_id
_entity_poly.type
_entity_poly.pdbx_seq_one_letter_code
_entity_poly.pdbx_strand_id
1 'polypeptide(L)'
;MKDIPCGVCSLAYNMSFEKTVIARLAEIFPDLSERLMNIHANMHDLMIPFYEQSYYTAAMQGSYSIKYVLPALYPNDPELDYHNLEGVHNGSEASAAFADMPNHTPEEIAQMRENLLKYCGLDTYAMVKVLRKLRKAVR
;
A
#
# COMPACT_ATOMS: atom_id res chain seq x y z
N MET A 1 11.43 -13.33 -5.91
CA MET A 1 12.49 -12.31 -6.07
C MET A 1 13.15 -12.27 -7.46
N LYS A 2 12.93 -13.25 -8.32
CA LYS A 2 13.43 -13.19 -9.72
C LYS A 2 12.71 -12.12 -10.56
N ASP A 3 11.53 -11.69 -10.13
CA ASP A 3 10.63 -10.81 -10.89
C ASP A 3 10.93 -9.30 -10.74
N ILE A 4 11.85 -8.94 -9.84
CA ILE A 4 12.27 -7.54 -9.65
C ILE A 4 13.74 -7.40 -10.07
N PRO A 5 14.03 -6.83 -11.25
CA PRO A 5 15.41 -6.56 -11.69
C PRO A 5 16.14 -5.58 -10.76
N CYS A 6 17.46 -5.66 -10.69
CA CYS A 6 18.26 -4.68 -9.95
C CYS A 6 18.15 -3.28 -10.57
N GLY A 7 18.15 -2.24 -9.74
CA GLY A 7 18.08 -0.84 -10.18
C GLY A 7 16.71 -0.37 -10.64
N VAL A 8 15.68 -1.22 -10.54
CA VAL A 8 14.31 -0.81 -10.88
C VAL A 8 13.73 0.05 -9.75
N CYS A 9 13.11 1.17 -10.14
CA CYS A 9 12.37 2.03 -9.22
C CYS A 9 11.17 1.27 -8.64
N SER A 10 11.13 1.12 -7.32
CA SER A 10 10.01 0.62 -6.56
C SER A 10 9.20 1.78 -5.99
N LEU A 11 7.89 1.65 -5.96
CA LEU A 11 7.01 2.69 -5.43
C LEU A 11 6.24 2.14 -4.22
N ALA A 12 6.13 2.97 -3.19
CA ALA A 12 5.30 2.73 -2.02
C ALA A 12 4.48 3.97 -1.69
N TYR A 13 3.53 3.83 -0.80
CA TYR A 13 2.81 4.95 -0.20
C TYR A 13 3.10 4.96 1.31
N ASN A 14 3.81 5.98 1.80
CA ASN A 14 4.43 6.00 3.11
C ASN A 14 5.53 4.94 3.27
N MET A 15 6.56 5.03 2.43
CA MET A 15 7.62 4.02 2.26
C MET A 15 8.43 3.69 3.52
N SER A 16 8.28 4.43 4.61
CA SER A 16 9.03 4.21 5.85
C SER A 16 8.75 2.83 6.46
N PHE A 17 7.52 2.36 6.37
CA PHE A 17 7.12 1.03 6.85
C PHE A 17 7.78 -0.07 6.00
N GLU A 18 7.64 -0.01 4.68
CA GLU A 18 8.21 -0.99 3.74
C GLU A 18 9.73 -1.04 3.85
N LYS A 19 10.38 0.11 3.94
CA LYS A 19 11.84 0.18 4.14
C LYS A 19 12.28 -0.49 5.43
N THR A 20 11.57 -0.28 6.52
CA THR A 20 11.87 -0.93 7.81
C THR A 20 11.74 -2.45 7.71
N VAL A 21 10.67 -2.93 7.08
CA VAL A 21 10.45 -4.38 6.89
C VAL A 21 11.52 -4.98 5.99
N ILE A 22 11.85 -4.32 4.86
CA ILE A 22 12.88 -4.82 3.93
C ILE A 22 14.25 -4.88 4.59
N ALA A 23 14.64 -3.87 5.37
CA ALA A 23 15.91 -3.86 6.10
C ALA A 23 15.96 -5.05 7.09
N ARG A 24 14.88 -5.28 7.85
CA ARG A 24 14.79 -6.39 8.78
C ARG A 24 14.84 -7.76 8.10
N LEU A 25 14.20 -7.91 6.93
CA LEU A 25 14.30 -9.12 6.13
C LEU A 25 15.72 -9.36 5.60
N ALA A 26 16.46 -8.29 5.25
CA ALA A 26 17.83 -8.37 4.80
C ALA A 26 18.78 -8.88 5.91
N GLU A 27 18.49 -8.56 7.17
CA GLU A 27 19.22 -9.09 8.33
C GLU A 27 18.91 -10.58 8.58
N ILE A 28 17.63 -10.97 8.45
CA ILE A 28 17.18 -12.35 8.69
C ILE A 28 17.63 -13.29 7.57
N PHE A 29 17.71 -12.81 6.33
CA PHE A 29 18.04 -13.58 5.14
C PHE A 29 19.29 -13.01 4.43
N PRO A 30 20.50 -13.30 4.93
CA PRO A 30 21.75 -12.76 4.37
C PRO A 30 21.93 -13.05 2.88
N ASP A 31 21.52 -14.23 2.41
CA ASP A 31 21.61 -14.63 1.00
C ASP A 31 20.76 -13.75 0.05
N LEU A 32 19.77 -13.06 0.60
CA LEU A 32 18.88 -12.14 -0.14
C LEU A 32 19.19 -10.66 0.16
N SER A 33 20.11 -10.38 1.08
CA SER A 33 20.37 -9.05 1.62
C SER A 33 20.70 -8.03 0.52
N GLU A 34 21.60 -8.37 -0.39
CA GLU A 34 21.98 -7.46 -1.50
C GLU A 34 20.77 -7.05 -2.36
N ARG A 35 19.90 -8.01 -2.70
CA ARG A 35 18.70 -7.74 -3.50
C ARG A 35 17.66 -6.94 -2.73
N LEU A 36 17.44 -7.26 -1.46
CA LEU A 36 16.52 -6.53 -0.58
C LEU A 36 16.99 -5.08 -0.40
N MET A 37 18.27 -4.87 -0.15
CA MET A 37 18.84 -3.53 -0.01
C MET A 37 18.85 -2.76 -1.33
N ASN A 38 18.93 -3.43 -2.48
CA ASN A 38 18.76 -2.77 -3.78
C ASN A 38 17.32 -2.24 -3.96
N ILE A 39 16.30 -3.01 -3.57
CA ILE A 39 14.90 -2.55 -3.57
C ILE A 39 14.74 -1.37 -2.61
N HIS A 40 15.27 -1.48 -1.39
CA HIS A 40 15.23 -0.43 -0.38
C HIS A 40 15.83 0.89 -0.89
N ALA A 41 16.99 0.84 -1.55
CA ALA A 41 17.69 2.01 -2.06
C ALA A 41 16.94 2.69 -3.23
N ASN A 42 16.24 1.91 -4.06
CA ASN A 42 15.51 2.40 -5.24
C ASN A 42 14.01 2.62 -4.98
N MET A 43 13.59 2.70 -3.71
CA MET A 43 12.20 2.94 -3.34
C MET A 43 11.90 4.44 -3.28
N HIS A 44 10.78 4.85 -3.89
CA HIS A 44 10.26 6.21 -3.87
C HIS A 44 8.84 6.25 -3.30
N ASP A 45 8.52 7.35 -2.64
CA ASP A 45 7.27 7.54 -1.92
C ASP A 45 6.26 8.36 -2.73
N LEU A 46 5.12 7.74 -3.04
CA LEU A 46 4.00 8.42 -3.70
C LEU A 46 3.22 9.38 -2.78
N MET A 47 3.44 9.31 -1.46
CA MET A 47 2.79 10.19 -0.50
C MET A 47 3.36 11.62 -0.53
N ILE A 48 4.64 11.79 -0.90
CA ILE A 48 5.38 13.06 -0.82
C ILE A 48 4.62 14.23 -1.47
N PRO A 49 4.11 14.15 -2.71
CA PRO A 49 3.42 15.29 -3.33
C PRO A 49 2.19 15.77 -2.54
N PHE A 50 1.53 14.88 -1.82
CA PHE A 50 0.35 15.20 -1.01
C PHE A 50 0.75 15.72 0.38
N TYR A 51 1.77 15.12 0.99
CA TYR A 51 2.33 15.54 2.27
C TYR A 51 2.90 16.97 2.18
N GLU A 52 3.64 17.27 1.13
CA GLU A 52 4.21 18.61 0.86
C GLU A 52 3.21 19.59 0.25
N GLN A 53 1.95 19.16 0.04
CA GLN A 53 0.89 19.95 -0.57
C GLN A 53 1.22 20.47 -2.00
N SER A 54 2.19 19.85 -2.68
CA SER A 54 2.49 20.11 -4.09
C SER A 54 1.35 19.67 -5.01
N TYR A 55 0.54 18.71 -4.56
CA TYR A 55 -0.72 18.31 -5.16
C TYR A 55 -1.80 18.20 -4.07
N TYR A 56 -2.78 19.10 -4.10
CA TYR A 56 -3.85 19.13 -3.10
C TYR A 56 -5.19 19.47 -3.72
N THR A 57 -6.26 18.86 -3.20
CA THR A 57 -7.64 19.23 -3.47
C THR A 57 -8.42 19.30 -2.16
N ALA A 58 -9.46 20.17 -2.09
CA ALA A 58 -10.28 20.32 -0.89
C ALA A 58 -10.95 18.99 -0.45
N ALA A 59 -11.22 18.09 -1.39
CA ALA A 59 -11.77 16.76 -1.12
C ALA A 59 -10.86 15.87 -0.27
N MET A 60 -9.57 16.17 -0.19
CA MET A 60 -8.61 15.46 0.68
C MET A 60 -8.73 15.86 2.17
N GLN A 61 -9.51 16.91 2.48
CA GLN A 61 -9.83 17.35 3.85
C GLN A 61 -8.60 17.59 4.74
N GLY A 62 -7.51 18.08 4.16
CA GLY A 62 -6.23 18.30 4.88
C GLY A 62 -5.43 17.02 5.13
N SER A 63 -5.89 15.86 4.68
CA SER A 63 -5.21 14.58 4.85
C SER A 63 -4.36 14.23 3.63
N TYR A 64 -3.22 13.60 3.88
CA TYR A 64 -2.36 12.96 2.87
C TYR A 64 -2.41 11.43 2.94
N SER A 65 -3.28 10.87 3.79
CA SER A 65 -3.50 9.42 3.82
C SER A 65 -4.12 8.93 2.51
N ILE A 66 -3.66 7.78 2.00
CA ILE A 66 -4.17 7.18 0.76
C ILE A 66 -5.69 7.00 0.78
N LYS A 67 -6.29 6.79 1.96
CA LYS A 67 -7.74 6.62 2.16
C LYS A 67 -8.55 7.88 1.88
N TYR A 68 -7.94 9.07 2.00
CA TYR A 68 -8.53 10.34 1.65
C TYR A 68 -8.10 10.80 0.26
N VAL A 69 -6.85 10.54 -0.09
CA VAL A 69 -6.27 10.94 -1.38
C VAL A 69 -6.93 10.18 -2.52
N LEU A 70 -7.07 8.86 -2.41
CA LEU A 70 -7.59 8.04 -3.50
C LEU A 70 -9.05 8.39 -3.88
N PRO A 71 -10.02 8.46 -2.95
CA PRO A 71 -11.38 8.91 -3.26
C PRO A 71 -11.43 10.35 -3.78
N ALA A 72 -10.59 11.24 -3.26
CA ALA A 72 -10.52 12.63 -3.75
C ALA A 72 -10.02 12.73 -5.20
N LEU A 73 -9.12 11.82 -5.61
CA LEU A 73 -8.63 11.75 -6.99
C LEU A 73 -9.62 11.09 -7.96
N TYR A 74 -10.48 10.20 -7.45
CA TYR A 74 -11.42 9.38 -8.20
C TYR A 74 -12.82 9.36 -7.54
N PRO A 75 -13.51 10.51 -7.44
CA PRO A 75 -14.75 10.64 -6.66
C PRO A 75 -15.94 9.83 -7.22
N ASN A 76 -15.84 9.36 -8.46
CA ASN A 76 -16.91 8.60 -9.11
C ASN A 76 -16.57 7.10 -9.23
N ASP A 77 -15.58 6.62 -8.49
CA ASP A 77 -15.12 5.22 -8.54
C ASP A 77 -15.25 4.61 -7.13
N PRO A 78 -16.41 4.03 -6.77
CA PRO A 78 -16.66 3.50 -5.43
C PRO A 78 -15.80 2.27 -5.11
N GLU A 79 -15.23 1.59 -6.11
CA GLU A 79 -14.32 0.47 -5.92
C GLU A 79 -12.95 0.90 -5.35
N LEU A 80 -12.66 2.21 -5.41
CA LEU A 80 -11.43 2.79 -4.87
C LEU A 80 -11.62 3.39 -3.48
N ASP A 81 -12.76 3.18 -2.84
CA ASP A 81 -13.03 3.64 -1.48
C ASP A 81 -12.90 2.48 -0.49
N TYR A 82 -11.92 2.59 0.40
CA TYR A 82 -11.67 1.59 1.46
C TYR A 82 -12.85 1.38 2.41
N HIS A 83 -13.74 2.37 2.54
CA HIS A 83 -14.95 2.25 3.37
C HIS A 83 -15.96 1.25 2.80
N ASN A 84 -15.88 0.93 1.51
CA ASN A 84 -16.74 -0.05 0.85
C ASN A 84 -16.21 -1.48 0.93
N LEU A 85 -15.03 -1.70 1.52
CA LEU A 85 -14.52 -3.04 1.76
C LEU A 85 -15.27 -3.71 2.91
N GLU A 86 -15.39 -5.03 2.84
CA GLU A 86 -15.98 -5.83 3.93
C GLU A 86 -14.88 -6.27 4.91
N GLY A 87 -15.13 -6.09 6.20
CA GLY A 87 -14.37 -6.68 7.31
C GLY A 87 -13.01 -6.04 7.60
N VAL A 88 -12.29 -5.50 6.61
CA VAL A 88 -10.95 -4.92 6.78
C VAL A 88 -10.85 -3.60 6.02
N HIS A 89 -10.60 -2.51 6.75
CA HIS A 89 -10.58 -1.15 6.21
C HIS A 89 -9.24 -0.45 6.39
N ASN A 90 -8.32 -1.02 7.16
CA ASN A 90 -7.00 -0.45 7.43
C ASN A 90 -5.98 -1.52 7.84
N GLY A 91 -4.67 -1.13 7.81
CA GLY A 91 -3.56 -2.04 8.10
C GLY A 91 -3.58 -2.61 9.52
N SER A 92 -4.08 -1.86 10.52
CA SER A 92 -4.20 -2.37 11.89
C SER A 92 -5.26 -3.47 12.00
N GLU A 93 -6.42 -3.27 11.37
CA GLU A 93 -7.47 -4.29 11.27
C GLU A 93 -6.97 -5.51 10.47
N ALA A 94 -6.24 -5.30 9.38
CA ALA A 94 -5.65 -6.38 8.60
C ALA A 94 -4.68 -7.23 9.44
N SER A 95 -3.80 -6.58 10.20
CA SER A 95 -2.84 -7.26 11.08
C SER A 95 -3.54 -8.02 12.21
N ALA A 96 -4.56 -7.42 12.83
CA ALA A 96 -5.35 -8.06 13.88
C ALA A 96 -6.13 -9.28 13.34
N ALA A 97 -6.81 -9.14 12.19
CA ALA A 97 -7.53 -10.22 11.54
C ALA A 97 -6.59 -11.38 11.17
N PHE A 98 -5.42 -11.09 10.63
CA PHE A 98 -4.43 -12.12 10.29
C PHE A 98 -3.93 -12.86 11.54
N ALA A 99 -3.64 -12.13 12.62
CA ALA A 99 -3.15 -12.73 13.88
C ALA A 99 -4.22 -13.59 14.57
N ASP A 100 -5.50 -13.24 14.40
CA ASP A 100 -6.62 -13.95 15.03
C ASP A 100 -7.12 -15.18 14.24
N MET A 101 -6.69 -15.35 12.99
CA MET A 101 -7.08 -16.50 12.15
C MET A 101 -7.01 -17.87 12.83
N PRO A 102 -5.97 -18.20 13.63
CA PRO A 102 -5.87 -19.51 14.26
C PRO A 102 -7.00 -19.84 15.25
N ASN A 103 -7.78 -18.82 15.67
CA ASN A 103 -8.86 -18.97 16.65
C ASN A 103 -10.24 -19.19 15.99
N HIS A 104 -10.30 -19.28 14.66
CA HIS A 104 -11.52 -19.36 13.87
C HIS A 104 -11.70 -20.70 13.17
N THR A 105 -12.93 -21.00 12.74
CA THR A 105 -13.25 -22.18 11.93
C THR A 105 -12.66 -22.08 10.52
N PRO A 106 -12.49 -23.20 9.81
CA PRO A 106 -11.97 -23.18 8.43
C PRO A 106 -12.78 -22.30 7.47
N GLU A 107 -14.10 -22.23 7.65
CA GLU A 107 -15.01 -21.40 6.85
C GLU A 107 -14.79 -19.92 7.13
N GLU A 108 -14.69 -19.54 8.40
CA GLU A 108 -14.38 -18.17 8.82
C GLU A 108 -12.99 -17.72 8.35
N ILE A 109 -11.98 -18.60 8.46
CA ILE A 109 -10.62 -18.33 7.95
C ILE A 109 -10.65 -18.08 6.44
N ALA A 110 -11.43 -18.84 5.68
CA ALA A 110 -11.56 -18.63 4.24
C ALA A 110 -12.15 -17.25 3.92
N GLN A 111 -13.18 -16.81 4.64
CA GLN A 111 -13.77 -15.49 4.48
C GLN A 111 -12.81 -14.37 4.90
N MET A 112 -12.14 -14.52 6.05
CA MET A 112 -11.13 -13.55 6.52
C MET A 112 -10.01 -13.40 5.50
N ARG A 113 -9.53 -14.51 4.93
CA ARG A 113 -8.50 -14.50 3.89
C ARG A 113 -8.97 -13.78 2.63
N GLU A 114 -10.20 -13.98 2.20
CA GLU A 114 -10.76 -13.28 1.05
C GLU A 114 -10.81 -11.77 1.28
N ASN A 115 -11.27 -11.33 2.45
CA ASN A 115 -11.32 -9.92 2.83
C ASN A 115 -9.93 -9.28 2.87
N LEU A 116 -8.93 -9.98 3.44
CA LEU A 116 -7.54 -9.55 3.45
C LEU A 116 -6.95 -9.44 2.05
N LEU A 117 -7.26 -10.37 1.15
CA LEU A 117 -6.80 -10.31 -0.23
C LEU A 117 -7.42 -9.15 -1.00
N LYS A 118 -8.71 -8.85 -0.77
CA LYS A 118 -9.38 -7.66 -1.34
C LYS A 118 -8.72 -6.37 -0.84
N TYR A 119 -8.45 -6.27 0.47
CA TYR A 119 -7.78 -5.13 1.05
C TYR A 119 -6.37 -4.93 0.46
N CYS A 120 -5.52 -5.95 0.46
CA CYS A 120 -4.16 -5.88 -0.09
C CYS A 120 -4.15 -5.60 -1.61
N GLY A 121 -5.14 -6.13 -2.32
CA GLY A 121 -5.35 -5.87 -3.75
C GLY A 121 -5.65 -4.40 -4.01
N LEU A 122 -6.54 -3.80 -3.20
CA LEU A 122 -6.86 -2.38 -3.30
C LEU A 122 -5.65 -1.51 -2.94
N ASP A 123 -4.91 -1.83 -1.86
CA ASP A 123 -3.69 -1.09 -1.46
C ASP A 123 -2.67 -1.02 -2.62
N THR A 124 -2.42 -2.15 -3.29
CA THR A 124 -1.50 -2.20 -4.43
C THR A 124 -2.05 -1.43 -5.63
N TYR A 125 -3.33 -1.60 -5.94
CA TYR A 125 -3.98 -0.95 -7.08
C TYR A 125 -4.10 0.56 -6.88
N ALA A 126 -4.32 1.00 -5.65
CA ALA A 126 -4.34 2.41 -5.26
C ALA A 126 -3.05 3.13 -5.66
N MET A 127 -1.89 2.53 -5.40
CA MET A 127 -0.60 3.11 -5.80
C MET A 127 -0.48 3.29 -7.32
N VAL A 128 -0.97 2.33 -8.11
CA VAL A 128 -1.02 2.44 -9.58
C VAL A 128 -1.92 3.60 -10.01
N LYS A 129 -3.08 3.75 -9.39
CA LYS A 129 -4.03 4.82 -9.69
C LYS A 129 -3.46 6.20 -9.33
N VAL A 130 -2.87 6.33 -8.14
CA VAL A 130 -2.20 7.57 -7.69
C VAL A 130 -1.08 7.96 -8.65
N LEU A 131 -0.19 7.03 -9.00
CA LEU A 131 0.89 7.30 -9.96
C LEU A 131 0.36 7.78 -11.33
N ARG A 132 -0.70 7.13 -11.84
CA ARG A 132 -1.34 7.53 -13.11
C ARG A 132 -1.89 8.95 -13.04
N LYS A 133 -2.46 9.34 -11.91
CA LYS A 133 -3.01 10.69 -11.72
C LYS A 133 -1.90 11.73 -11.64
N LEU A 134 -0.85 11.47 -10.86
CA LEU A 134 0.32 12.36 -10.75
C LEU A 134 1.02 12.56 -12.10
N ARG A 135 1.21 11.48 -12.88
CA ARG A 135 1.77 11.58 -14.24
C ARG A 135 0.94 12.43 -15.21
N LYS A 136 -0.38 12.49 -15.03
CA LYS A 136 -1.25 13.37 -15.83
C LYS A 136 -1.17 14.83 -15.39
N ALA A 137 -0.90 15.08 -14.13
CA ALA A 137 -0.84 16.42 -13.59
C ALA A 137 0.45 17.19 -13.96
N VAL A 138 1.53 16.47 -14.31
CA VAL A 138 2.83 17.06 -14.68
C VAL A 138 3.09 17.09 -16.21
N ARG A 139 2.10 16.72 -17.01
CA ARG A 139 2.10 16.82 -18.48
C ARG A 139 1.32 18.04 -18.94
#